data_4b1e0169924bff22c218b768322e09c7
#
_entry.id   4b1e0169924bff22c218b768322e09c7
#
_cell.length_a   1.000
_cell.length_b   1.000
_cell.length_c   1.000
_cell.angle_alpha   90.00
_cell.angle_beta   90.00
_cell.angle_gamma   90.00
#
_symmetry.space_group_name_H-M   'P 1'
#
loop_
_entity.id
_entity.type
_entity.pdbx_description
1 polymer ?
#
loop_
_entity_poly.entity_id
_entity_poly.type
_entity_poly.pdbx_seq_one_letter_code
_entity_poly.pdbx_strand_id
1 'polypeptide(L)'
;MFNSDSVLVPKVVEAGFDPFRARIAVGGFLAGYSAKTFEAYALDLRQWSQWCLNHDIDLFEVRRAHIELFARWLEETGRARSTIARRLSTIAGFYRYCTEEQLIDHSPAAHVRRPKVSYESNQVGLDRNELGVFLVQAGIAGGRDHALACMLALNGLRISEALGADIEHSGMVRGHRTLTVTRKGGAIVTIPIAPRTGRAIDLCVGERTEGPILLNHDATARLDRHAAARIVRRLAKRAGIDKRVTPHTLRHAFITAALDAGAPLSSKEGPCTRRPQNDDEIRPSPRIPRPPRHYIVATYLARATR
;
A
#
# COMPACT_ATOMS: atom_id res chain seq x y z
N MET A 1 -2.03 26.04 -32.37
CA MET A 1 -3.41 25.70 -31.92
C MET A 1 -3.26 24.60 -30.86
N PHE A 2 -3.21 24.95 -29.59
CA PHE A 2 -3.14 23.98 -28.50
C PHE A 2 -4.55 23.44 -28.26
N ASN A 3 -4.68 22.13 -28.38
CA ASN A 3 -5.94 21.41 -28.21
C ASN A 3 -6.28 21.44 -26.71
N SER A 4 -7.28 22.21 -26.31
CA SER A 4 -7.67 22.53 -24.92
C SER A 4 -8.37 21.39 -24.18
N ASP A 5 -8.51 20.20 -24.76
CA ASP A 5 -9.26 19.09 -24.19
C ASP A 5 -8.42 18.01 -23.48
N SER A 6 -7.09 18.15 -23.42
CA SER A 6 -6.21 17.10 -22.89
C SER A 6 -5.56 17.41 -21.55
N VAL A 7 -5.90 18.50 -20.85
CA VAL A 7 -5.24 18.87 -19.61
C VAL A 7 -6.11 18.58 -18.41
N LEU A 8 -5.83 17.46 -17.76
CA LEU A 8 -5.72 17.18 -16.30
C LEU A 8 -6.78 17.72 -15.31
N VAL A 9 -7.82 18.40 -15.74
CA VAL A 9 -8.90 18.79 -14.83
C VAL A 9 -10.04 17.81 -15.00
N PRO A 10 -10.26 16.90 -14.05
CA PRO A 10 -11.42 16.02 -14.11
C PRO A 10 -12.68 16.89 -14.23
N LYS A 11 -13.72 16.39 -14.91
CA LYS A 11 -15.08 16.95 -14.83
C LYS A 11 -15.58 16.83 -13.38
N VAL A 12 -15.04 17.63 -12.49
CA VAL A 12 -15.32 17.58 -11.03
C VAL A 12 -16.37 18.62 -10.67
N VAL A 13 -16.58 19.61 -11.55
CA VAL A 13 -17.48 20.74 -11.30
C VAL A 13 -18.43 20.86 -12.48
N GLU A 14 -19.68 20.45 -12.30
CA GLU A 14 -20.79 20.72 -13.22
C GLU A 14 -21.48 22.04 -12.82
N ALA A 15 -22.13 22.68 -13.78
CA ALA A 15 -22.61 24.05 -13.74
C ALA A 15 -23.45 24.42 -12.49
N GLY A 16 -23.15 25.56 -11.88
CA GLY A 16 -23.89 26.12 -10.74
C GLY A 16 -23.07 27.06 -9.88
N PHE A 17 -21.75 27.00 -9.95
CA PHE A 17 -20.79 27.86 -9.26
C PHE A 17 -20.06 28.72 -10.27
N ASP A 18 -19.16 29.64 -9.84
CA ASP A 18 -18.13 30.12 -10.75
C ASP A 18 -17.28 28.92 -11.19
N PRO A 19 -17.60 28.30 -12.35
CA PRO A 19 -17.04 26.99 -12.70
C PRO A 19 -15.53 27.11 -12.98
N PHE A 20 -15.07 28.29 -13.32
CA PHE A 20 -13.67 28.57 -13.65
C PHE A 20 -12.83 28.63 -12.37
N ARG A 21 -13.27 29.39 -11.37
CA ARG A 21 -12.58 29.52 -10.07
C ARG A 21 -12.49 28.19 -9.34
N ALA A 22 -13.60 27.44 -9.30
CA ALA A 22 -13.64 26.12 -8.66
C ALA A 22 -12.74 25.09 -9.38
N ARG A 23 -12.71 25.09 -10.72
CA ARG A 23 -11.86 24.22 -11.52
C ARG A 23 -10.37 24.50 -11.30
N ILE A 24 -9.96 25.77 -11.25
CA ILE A 24 -8.57 26.16 -10.98
C ILE A 24 -8.18 25.73 -9.56
N ALA A 25 -9.00 26.00 -8.56
CA ALA A 25 -8.71 25.63 -7.18
C ALA A 25 -8.58 24.11 -7.00
N VAL A 26 -9.50 23.32 -7.55
CA VAL A 26 -9.46 21.85 -7.51
C VAL A 26 -8.26 21.32 -8.29
N GLY A 27 -8.00 21.86 -9.50
CA GLY A 27 -6.87 21.48 -10.33
C GLY A 27 -5.53 21.76 -9.67
N GLY A 28 -5.35 22.95 -9.10
CA GLY A 28 -4.15 23.36 -8.37
C GLY A 28 -3.89 22.48 -7.15
N PHE A 29 -4.93 22.24 -6.34
CA PHE A 29 -4.81 21.33 -5.21
C PHE A 29 -4.39 19.90 -5.63
N LEU A 30 -4.99 19.37 -6.69
CA LEU A 30 -4.71 18.01 -7.16
C LEU A 30 -3.34 17.88 -7.83
N ALA A 31 -2.81 18.93 -8.45
CA ALA A 31 -1.51 18.93 -9.13
C ALA A 31 -0.33 18.58 -8.20
N GLY A 32 -0.45 18.85 -6.89
CA GLY A 32 0.56 18.51 -5.90
C GLY A 32 0.64 17.02 -5.54
N TYR A 33 -0.19 16.13 -6.13
CA TYR A 33 -0.29 14.73 -5.72
C TYR A 33 0.10 13.76 -6.83
N SER A 34 0.68 12.60 -6.43
CA SER A 34 1.00 11.50 -7.34
C SER A 34 -0.26 10.80 -7.87
N ALA A 35 -0.17 10.13 -9.04
CA ALA A 35 -1.28 9.55 -9.79
C ALA A 35 -2.34 8.83 -8.92
N LYS A 36 -1.96 7.91 -8.03
CA LYS A 36 -2.92 7.18 -7.19
C LYS A 36 -3.58 8.04 -6.11
N THR A 37 -2.85 9.01 -5.55
CA THR A 37 -3.41 9.94 -4.57
C THR A 37 -4.29 10.96 -5.28
N PHE A 38 -3.87 11.42 -6.45
CA PHE A 38 -4.65 12.26 -7.34
C PHE A 38 -6.03 11.64 -7.64
N GLU A 39 -6.07 10.39 -8.13
CA GLU A 39 -7.33 9.68 -8.44
C GLU A 39 -8.27 9.60 -7.22
N ALA A 40 -7.71 9.26 -6.05
CA ALA A 40 -8.49 9.13 -4.82
C ALA A 40 -9.06 10.48 -4.36
N TYR A 41 -8.23 11.53 -4.40
CA TYR A 41 -8.64 12.88 -3.99
C TYR A 41 -9.59 13.52 -5.01
N ALA A 42 -9.37 13.31 -6.29
CA ALA A 42 -10.27 13.75 -7.34
C ALA A 42 -11.68 13.12 -7.18
N LEU A 43 -11.74 11.82 -6.83
CA LEU A 43 -13.02 11.16 -6.54
C LEU A 43 -13.69 11.76 -5.30
N ASP A 44 -12.93 12.02 -4.23
CA ASP A 44 -13.47 12.59 -3.00
C ASP A 44 -14.02 14.00 -3.23
N LEU A 45 -13.25 14.85 -3.92
CA LEU A 45 -13.67 16.22 -4.25
C LEU A 45 -14.85 16.24 -5.21
N ARG A 46 -14.89 15.34 -6.20
CA ARG A 46 -16.07 15.22 -7.08
C ARG A 46 -17.34 14.93 -6.30
N GLN A 47 -17.28 13.98 -5.36
CA GLN A 47 -18.45 13.65 -4.55
C GLN A 47 -18.84 14.79 -3.60
N TRP A 48 -17.86 15.50 -3.06
CA TRP A 48 -18.09 16.68 -2.24
C TRP A 48 -18.73 17.81 -3.05
N SER A 49 -18.17 18.16 -4.21
CA SER A 49 -18.71 19.20 -5.08
C SER A 49 -20.12 18.89 -5.56
N GLN A 50 -20.38 17.61 -5.91
CA GLN A 50 -21.72 17.18 -6.32
C GLN A 50 -22.72 17.28 -5.16
N TRP A 51 -22.30 16.95 -3.94
CA TRP A 51 -23.16 17.12 -2.76
C TRP A 51 -23.46 18.60 -2.48
N CYS A 52 -22.48 19.48 -2.56
CA CYS A 52 -22.66 20.90 -2.45
C CYS A 52 -23.63 21.43 -3.51
N LEU A 53 -23.44 21.04 -4.77
CA LEU A 53 -24.32 21.43 -5.88
C LEU A 53 -25.77 21.02 -5.65
N ASN A 54 -26.00 19.79 -5.19
CA ASN A 54 -27.35 19.29 -4.90
C ASN A 54 -28.04 20.01 -3.73
N HIS A 55 -27.33 20.83 -2.97
CA HIS A 55 -27.84 21.60 -1.84
C HIS A 55 -27.69 23.13 -2.06
N ASP A 56 -27.41 23.56 -3.29
CA ASP A 56 -27.23 24.96 -3.67
C ASP A 56 -26.18 25.71 -2.82
N ILE A 57 -25.08 25.02 -2.47
CA ILE A 57 -23.98 25.54 -1.65
C ILE A 57 -22.76 25.81 -2.53
N ASP A 58 -22.32 27.07 -2.63
CA ASP A 58 -21.03 27.39 -3.29
C ASP A 58 -19.85 26.81 -2.53
N LEU A 59 -18.84 26.26 -3.26
CA LEU A 59 -17.65 25.64 -2.67
C LEU A 59 -16.84 26.60 -1.82
N PHE A 60 -16.89 27.91 -2.09
CA PHE A 60 -16.15 28.94 -1.34
C PHE A 60 -16.98 29.57 -0.21
N GLU A 61 -18.31 29.32 -0.17
CA GLU A 61 -19.22 29.77 0.88
C GLU A 61 -19.56 28.66 1.88
N VAL A 62 -18.87 27.51 1.77
CA VAL A 62 -19.05 26.38 2.68
C VAL A 62 -18.76 26.81 4.13
N ARG A 63 -19.65 26.37 5.04
CA ARG A 63 -19.48 26.50 6.49
C ARG A 63 -19.19 25.12 7.10
N ARG A 64 -18.65 25.13 8.31
CA ARG A 64 -18.39 23.91 9.07
C ARG A 64 -19.61 22.96 9.12
N ALA A 65 -20.79 23.53 9.34
CA ALA A 65 -22.04 22.76 9.42
C ALA A 65 -22.32 21.94 8.15
N HIS A 66 -22.00 22.49 6.95
CA HIS A 66 -22.20 21.78 5.68
C HIS A 66 -21.30 20.55 5.58
N ILE A 67 -20.05 20.64 6.07
CA ILE A 67 -19.12 19.50 6.08
C ILE A 67 -19.57 18.43 7.09
N GLU A 68 -20.10 18.84 8.23
CA GLU A 68 -20.66 17.93 9.25
C GLU A 68 -21.93 17.23 8.73
N LEU A 69 -22.80 17.93 8.00
CA LEU A 69 -23.98 17.36 7.32
C LEU A 69 -23.56 16.36 6.23
N PHE A 70 -22.54 16.69 5.44
CA PHE A 70 -21.99 15.74 4.46
C PHE A 70 -21.43 14.48 5.12
N ALA A 71 -20.74 14.62 6.25
CA ALA A 71 -20.26 13.47 7.01
C ALA A 71 -21.41 12.59 7.49
N ARG A 72 -22.50 13.20 7.97
CA ARG A 72 -23.70 12.49 8.40
C ARG A 72 -24.39 11.76 7.24
N TRP A 73 -24.54 12.45 6.10
CA TRP A 73 -25.07 11.84 4.88
C TRP A 73 -24.24 10.63 4.43
N LEU A 74 -22.90 10.70 4.54
CA LEU A 74 -22.04 9.55 4.26
C LEU A 74 -22.28 8.38 5.21
N GLU A 75 -22.56 8.63 6.49
CA GLU A 75 -22.92 7.59 7.47
C GLU A 75 -24.27 6.95 7.11
N GLU A 76 -25.29 7.75 6.81
CA GLU A 76 -26.63 7.30 6.43
C GLU A 76 -26.62 6.50 5.12
N THR A 77 -25.73 6.84 4.18
CA THR A 77 -25.50 6.04 2.96
C THR A 77 -24.66 4.80 3.18
N GLY A 78 -24.35 4.42 4.43
CA GLY A 78 -23.66 3.19 4.79
C GLY A 78 -22.18 3.17 4.48
N ARG A 79 -21.52 4.34 4.38
CA ARG A 79 -20.07 4.39 4.15
C ARG A 79 -19.29 4.01 5.40
N ALA A 80 -18.23 3.22 5.22
CA ALA A 80 -17.37 2.84 6.32
C ALA A 80 -16.69 4.06 6.98
N ARG A 81 -16.55 4.07 8.30
CA ARG A 81 -15.93 5.17 9.09
C ARG A 81 -14.55 5.57 8.56
N SER A 82 -13.73 4.59 8.13
CA SER A 82 -12.41 4.86 7.52
C SER A 82 -12.52 5.62 6.20
N THR A 83 -13.54 5.33 5.39
CA THR A 83 -13.80 6.04 4.13
C THR A 83 -14.25 7.48 4.42
N ILE A 84 -15.12 7.67 5.40
CA ILE A 84 -15.59 9.00 5.83
C ILE A 84 -14.41 9.83 6.35
N ALA A 85 -13.62 9.28 7.27
CA ALA A 85 -12.44 9.97 7.82
C ALA A 85 -11.43 10.35 6.73
N ARG A 86 -11.20 9.49 5.72
CA ARG A 86 -10.33 9.79 4.59
C ARG A 86 -10.88 10.93 3.73
N ARG A 87 -12.17 10.90 3.37
CA ARG A 87 -12.82 11.96 2.59
C ARG A 87 -12.78 13.31 3.29
N LEU A 88 -13.12 13.34 4.57
CA LEU A 88 -13.01 14.56 5.37
C LEU A 88 -11.57 15.08 5.45
N SER A 89 -10.57 14.17 5.40
CA SER A 89 -9.17 14.58 5.33
C SER A 89 -8.82 15.23 3.99
N THR A 90 -9.36 14.72 2.88
CA THR A 90 -9.20 15.33 1.54
C THR A 90 -9.85 16.71 1.50
N ILE A 91 -11.10 16.84 1.98
CA ILE A 91 -11.82 18.13 2.05
C ILE A 91 -11.07 19.13 2.92
N ALA A 92 -10.56 18.71 4.08
CA ALA A 92 -9.76 19.60 4.95
C ALA A 92 -8.45 20.03 4.30
N GLY A 93 -7.81 19.14 3.53
CA GLY A 93 -6.63 19.47 2.72
C GLY A 93 -6.96 20.52 1.64
N PHE A 94 -8.07 20.33 0.94
CA PHE A 94 -8.54 21.26 -0.08
C PHE A 94 -8.83 22.65 0.48
N TYR A 95 -9.58 22.76 1.57
CA TYR A 95 -9.88 24.08 2.15
C TYR A 95 -8.68 24.75 2.80
N ARG A 96 -7.70 23.97 3.29
CA ARG A 96 -6.41 24.55 3.70
C ARG A 96 -5.67 25.14 2.50
N TYR A 97 -5.60 24.43 1.39
CA TYR A 97 -5.03 24.93 0.14
C TYR A 97 -5.77 26.22 -0.32
N CYS A 98 -7.11 26.25 -0.29
CA CYS A 98 -7.87 27.45 -0.64
C CYS A 98 -7.53 28.64 0.27
N THR A 99 -7.24 28.42 1.55
CA THR A 99 -6.82 29.47 2.47
C THR A 99 -5.39 29.94 2.16
N GLU A 100 -4.47 29.03 1.86
CA GLU A 100 -3.09 29.33 1.46
C GLU A 100 -3.04 30.15 0.16
N GLU A 101 -3.93 29.84 -0.80
CA GLU A 101 -4.10 30.59 -2.06
C GLU A 101 -5.01 31.82 -1.95
N GLN A 102 -5.40 32.22 -0.74
CA GLN A 102 -6.25 33.40 -0.48
C GLN A 102 -7.60 33.38 -1.24
N LEU A 103 -8.11 32.19 -1.56
CA LEU A 103 -9.43 32.02 -2.16
C LEU A 103 -10.55 32.16 -1.11
N ILE A 104 -10.23 31.90 0.16
CA ILE A 104 -11.10 32.06 1.33
C ILE A 104 -10.26 32.54 2.52
N ASP A 105 -10.87 33.28 3.43
CA ASP A 105 -10.18 33.86 4.59
C ASP A 105 -9.79 32.82 5.64
N HIS A 106 -10.63 31.81 5.83
CA HIS A 106 -10.42 30.74 6.83
C HIS A 106 -11.00 29.42 6.36
N SER A 107 -10.37 28.33 6.80
CA SER A 107 -10.82 26.98 6.43
C SER A 107 -12.08 26.56 7.20
N PRO A 108 -13.20 26.26 6.53
CA PRO A 108 -14.42 25.75 7.20
C PRO A 108 -14.22 24.35 7.79
N ALA A 109 -13.16 23.65 7.37
CA ALA A 109 -12.85 22.31 7.81
C ALA A 109 -11.91 22.24 9.04
N ALA A 110 -11.40 23.39 9.54
CA ALA A 110 -10.40 23.45 10.60
C ALA A 110 -10.83 22.69 11.88
N HIS A 111 -12.09 22.79 12.27
CA HIS A 111 -12.63 22.21 13.51
C HIS A 111 -13.64 21.06 13.26
N VAL A 112 -13.67 20.50 12.05
CA VAL A 112 -14.55 19.38 11.72
C VAL A 112 -14.06 18.11 12.43
N ARG A 113 -14.94 17.48 13.20
CA ARG A 113 -14.65 16.22 13.89
C ARG A 113 -14.64 15.07 12.88
N ARG A 114 -13.55 14.31 12.88
CA ARG A 114 -13.45 13.09 12.07
C ARG A 114 -13.87 11.89 12.90
N PRO A 115 -14.59 10.92 12.32
CA PRO A 115 -14.87 9.67 13.01
C PRO A 115 -13.58 9.03 13.51
N LYS A 116 -13.57 8.61 14.78
CA LYS A 116 -12.47 7.81 15.31
C LYS A 116 -12.47 6.48 14.55
N VAL A 117 -11.40 6.23 13.82
CA VAL A 117 -11.16 4.93 13.19
C VAL A 117 -10.42 4.10 14.22
N SER A 118 -11.02 3.01 14.69
CA SER A 118 -10.29 2.04 15.48
C SER A 118 -9.18 1.47 14.60
N TYR A 119 -7.94 1.60 15.04
CA TYR A 119 -6.79 0.96 14.39
C TYR A 119 -6.69 -0.53 14.76
N GLU A 120 -7.52 -0.99 15.67
CA GLU A 120 -7.69 -2.41 15.89
C GLU A 120 -8.31 -2.99 14.63
N SER A 121 -7.45 -3.56 13.83
CA SER A 121 -7.86 -4.30 12.65
C SER A 121 -8.70 -5.49 13.14
N ASN A 122 -10.01 -5.43 12.98
CA ASN A 122 -10.90 -6.59 13.13
C ASN A 122 -10.60 -7.68 12.08
N GLN A 123 -9.63 -7.47 11.21
CA GLN A 123 -9.09 -8.50 10.34
C GLN A 123 -8.16 -9.37 11.19
N VAL A 124 -8.71 -10.43 11.74
CA VAL A 124 -7.91 -11.50 12.34
C VAL A 124 -6.91 -11.96 11.28
N GLY A 125 -5.63 -11.67 11.54
CA GLY A 125 -4.55 -12.13 10.68
C GLY A 125 -4.57 -13.66 10.57
N LEU A 126 -3.82 -14.20 9.62
CA LEU A 126 -3.57 -15.65 9.61
C LEU A 126 -2.70 -15.99 10.81
N ASP A 127 -3.11 -16.99 11.57
CA ASP A 127 -2.26 -17.57 12.57
C ASP A 127 -1.11 -18.36 11.93
N ARG A 128 -0.23 -18.89 12.76
CA ARG A 128 0.96 -19.63 12.32
C ARG A 128 0.61 -20.87 11.49
N ASN A 129 -0.42 -21.62 11.90
CA ASN A 129 -0.82 -22.85 11.25
C ASN A 129 -1.51 -22.55 9.91
N GLU A 130 -2.44 -21.60 9.89
CA GLU A 130 -3.10 -21.12 8.69
C GLU A 130 -2.08 -20.62 7.65
N LEU A 131 -1.07 -19.84 8.11
CA LEU A 131 0.00 -19.35 7.23
C LEU A 131 0.86 -20.50 6.69
N GLY A 132 1.12 -21.54 7.53
CA GLY A 132 1.83 -22.75 7.14
C GLY A 132 1.08 -23.51 6.05
N VAL A 133 -0.20 -23.82 6.26
CA VAL A 133 -1.05 -24.51 5.28
C VAL A 133 -1.20 -23.71 4.00
N PHE A 134 -1.36 -22.38 4.09
CA PHE A 134 -1.39 -21.49 2.92
C PHE A 134 -0.12 -21.62 2.07
N LEU A 135 1.07 -21.63 2.69
CA LEU A 135 2.35 -21.78 1.99
C LEU A 135 2.55 -23.18 1.41
N VAL A 136 1.98 -24.24 2.03
CA VAL A 136 1.97 -25.59 1.47
C VAL A 136 1.11 -25.62 0.21
N GLN A 137 -0.10 -25.08 0.25
CA GLN A 137 -0.98 -25.01 -0.91
C GLN A 137 -0.39 -24.17 -2.04
N ALA A 138 0.31 -23.09 -1.71
CA ALA A 138 1.05 -22.30 -2.69
C ALA A 138 2.18 -23.12 -3.35
N GLY A 139 2.90 -23.92 -2.58
CA GLY A 139 3.93 -24.83 -3.09
C GLY A 139 3.38 -25.90 -4.05
N ILE A 140 2.22 -26.46 -3.74
CA ILE A 140 1.50 -27.43 -4.60
C ILE A 140 1.03 -26.77 -5.90
N ALA A 141 0.58 -25.49 -5.85
CA ALA A 141 0.20 -24.75 -7.03
C ALA A 141 1.41 -24.41 -7.93
N GLY A 142 2.61 -24.37 -7.37
CA GLY A 142 3.87 -24.22 -8.06
C GLY A 142 4.14 -22.84 -8.65
N GLY A 143 5.29 -22.69 -9.32
CA GLY A 143 5.72 -21.56 -10.13
C GLY A 143 5.39 -20.17 -9.53
N ARG A 144 4.70 -19.36 -10.31
CA ARG A 144 4.33 -17.97 -9.97
C ARG A 144 3.54 -17.86 -8.66
N ASP A 145 2.58 -18.75 -8.43
CA ASP A 145 1.69 -18.65 -7.27
C ASP A 145 2.48 -18.89 -5.97
N HIS A 146 3.45 -19.81 -5.99
CA HIS A 146 4.37 -20.07 -4.89
C HIS A 146 5.33 -18.89 -4.65
N ALA A 147 5.92 -18.33 -5.71
CA ALA A 147 6.80 -17.17 -5.59
C ALA A 147 6.06 -15.96 -4.99
N LEU A 148 4.87 -15.64 -5.49
CA LEU A 148 4.03 -14.56 -4.96
C LEU A 148 3.72 -14.79 -3.46
N ALA A 149 3.29 -15.99 -3.09
CA ALA A 149 2.97 -16.33 -1.70
C ALA A 149 4.19 -16.16 -0.78
N CYS A 150 5.36 -16.65 -1.18
CA CYS A 150 6.59 -16.53 -0.40
C CYS A 150 7.05 -15.07 -0.26
N MET A 151 6.99 -14.28 -1.33
CA MET A 151 7.34 -12.85 -1.30
C MET A 151 6.46 -12.07 -0.32
N LEU A 152 5.17 -12.37 -0.27
CA LEU A 152 4.22 -11.68 0.62
C LEU A 152 4.29 -12.20 2.06
N ALA A 153 4.33 -13.53 2.26
CA ALA A 153 4.17 -14.18 3.56
C ALA A 153 5.49 -14.40 4.31
N LEU A 154 6.61 -14.62 3.62
CA LEU A 154 7.91 -14.86 4.25
C LEU A 154 8.83 -13.63 4.24
N ASN A 155 8.63 -12.71 3.30
CA ASN A 155 9.40 -11.47 3.22
C ASN A 155 8.59 -10.24 3.56
N GLY A 156 7.27 -10.36 3.72
CA GLY A 156 6.38 -9.27 4.08
C GLY A 156 6.36 -8.13 3.07
N LEU A 157 6.63 -8.40 1.79
CA LEU A 157 6.60 -7.36 0.75
C LEU A 157 5.19 -6.79 0.58
N ARG A 158 5.12 -5.50 0.26
CA ARG A 158 3.86 -4.94 -0.24
C ARG A 158 3.55 -5.53 -1.61
N ILE A 159 2.28 -5.67 -1.95
CA ILE A 159 1.89 -6.21 -3.26
C ILE A 159 2.54 -5.45 -4.43
N SER A 160 2.65 -4.11 -4.33
CA SER A 160 3.32 -3.32 -5.37
C SER A 160 4.83 -3.56 -5.44
N GLU A 161 5.48 -3.86 -4.32
CA GLU A 161 6.90 -4.22 -4.26
C GLU A 161 7.14 -5.59 -4.90
N ALA A 162 6.29 -6.58 -4.58
CA ALA A 162 6.38 -7.92 -5.16
C ALA A 162 6.09 -7.92 -6.67
N LEU A 163 5.06 -7.20 -7.11
CA LEU A 163 4.70 -7.10 -8.52
C LEU A 163 5.67 -6.26 -9.34
N GLY A 164 6.33 -5.28 -8.73
CA GLY A 164 7.33 -4.41 -9.39
C GLY A 164 8.74 -5.02 -9.44
N ALA A 165 8.93 -6.21 -8.88
CA ALA A 165 10.25 -6.85 -8.85
C ALA A 165 10.62 -7.47 -10.20
N ASP A 166 11.85 -7.23 -10.63
CA ASP A 166 12.45 -7.76 -11.84
C ASP A 166 13.62 -8.71 -11.52
N ILE A 167 13.92 -9.60 -12.46
CA ILE A 167 14.93 -10.66 -12.29
C ILE A 167 16.30 -10.03 -12.08
N GLU A 168 16.66 -9.02 -12.86
CA GLU A 168 17.91 -8.28 -12.82
C GLU A 168 18.14 -7.51 -11.50
N HIS A 169 17.07 -7.32 -10.74
CA HIS A 169 17.14 -6.73 -9.41
C HIS A 169 17.47 -7.74 -8.29
N SER A 170 17.64 -9.03 -8.65
CA SER A 170 18.10 -10.07 -7.73
C SER A 170 19.63 -10.06 -7.64
N GLY A 171 20.15 -10.26 -6.43
CA GLY A 171 21.59 -10.26 -6.20
C GLY A 171 22.01 -11.04 -4.98
N MET A 172 23.33 -11.02 -4.70
CA MET A 172 23.94 -11.63 -3.52
C MET A 172 24.70 -10.56 -2.74
N VAL A 173 24.43 -10.42 -1.46
CA VAL A 173 25.18 -9.51 -0.58
C VAL A 173 25.58 -10.28 0.68
N ARG A 174 26.89 -10.36 0.95
CA ARG A 174 27.46 -11.07 2.11
C ARG A 174 26.93 -12.51 2.27
N GLY A 175 26.81 -13.25 1.16
CA GLY A 175 26.30 -14.63 1.18
C GLY A 175 24.78 -14.76 1.33
N HIS A 176 24.05 -13.66 1.42
CA HIS A 176 22.59 -13.65 1.45
C HIS A 176 22.02 -13.22 0.10
N ARG A 177 21.04 -13.97 -0.36
CA ARG A 177 20.28 -13.58 -1.54
C ARG A 177 19.45 -12.33 -1.26
N THR A 178 19.46 -11.37 -2.17
CA THR A 178 18.80 -10.09 -2.02
C THR A 178 17.88 -9.78 -3.21
N LEU A 179 16.93 -8.90 -2.98
CA LEU A 179 16.06 -8.35 -3.99
C LEU A 179 15.97 -6.83 -3.81
N THR A 180 16.22 -6.09 -4.86
CA THR A 180 16.04 -4.63 -4.86
C THR A 180 14.63 -4.30 -5.27
N VAL A 181 13.93 -3.50 -4.45
CA VAL A 181 12.52 -3.15 -4.64
C VAL A 181 12.31 -1.65 -4.51
N THR A 182 11.40 -1.12 -5.31
CA THR A 182 10.96 0.29 -5.20
C THR A 182 9.81 0.39 -4.21
N ARG A 183 10.00 1.16 -3.14
CA ARG A 183 9.01 1.42 -2.10
C ARG A 183 8.09 2.59 -2.45
N LYS A 184 7.03 2.76 -1.64
CA LYS A 184 6.16 3.95 -1.73
C LYS A 184 7.02 5.21 -1.59
N GLY A 185 6.85 6.17 -2.50
CA GLY A 185 7.67 7.39 -2.56
C GLY A 185 8.93 7.30 -3.42
N GLY A 186 9.10 6.19 -4.19
CA GLY A 186 10.22 6.03 -5.13
C GLY A 186 11.53 5.55 -4.50
N ALA A 187 11.59 5.34 -3.18
CA ALA A 187 12.81 4.88 -2.51
C ALA A 187 13.18 3.46 -2.98
N ILE A 188 14.40 3.30 -3.48
CA ILE A 188 14.97 2.01 -3.88
C ILE A 188 15.66 1.39 -2.67
N VAL A 189 15.31 0.15 -2.33
CA VAL A 189 15.83 -0.54 -1.16
C VAL A 189 16.16 -1.99 -1.52
N THR A 190 17.36 -2.42 -1.19
CA THR A 190 17.79 -3.82 -1.29
C THR A 190 17.46 -4.55 0.00
N ILE A 191 16.70 -5.62 -0.11
CA ILE A 191 16.27 -6.46 1.02
C ILE A 191 16.83 -7.87 0.86
N PRO A 192 17.27 -8.50 1.94
CA PRO A 192 17.58 -9.92 1.91
C PRO A 192 16.30 -10.73 1.81
N ILE A 193 16.31 -11.84 1.08
CA ILE A 193 15.17 -12.74 0.94
C ILE A 193 15.43 -14.08 1.60
N ALA A 194 14.37 -14.68 2.16
CA ALA A 194 14.44 -16.00 2.78
C ALA A 194 14.86 -17.06 1.74
N PRO A 195 15.64 -18.09 2.11
CA PRO A 195 16.08 -19.13 1.17
C PRO A 195 14.93 -19.79 0.43
N ARG A 196 13.80 -20.05 1.12
CA ARG A 196 12.58 -20.60 0.51
C ARG A 196 11.99 -19.63 -0.54
N THR A 197 12.02 -18.34 -0.27
CA THR A 197 11.55 -17.33 -1.25
C THR A 197 12.47 -17.28 -2.47
N GLY A 198 13.80 -17.30 -2.24
CA GLY A 198 14.76 -17.35 -3.33
C GLY A 198 14.54 -18.54 -4.25
N ARG A 199 14.39 -19.75 -3.66
CA ARG A 199 14.10 -20.95 -4.44
C ARG A 199 12.76 -20.88 -5.18
N ALA A 200 11.73 -20.31 -4.55
CA ALA A 200 10.42 -20.13 -5.20
C ALA A 200 10.51 -19.16 -6.40
N ILE A 201 11.32 -18.09 -6.28
CA ILE A 201 11.60 -17.18 -7.39
C ILE A 201 12.33 -17.90 -8.51
N ASP A 202 13.37 -18.69 -8.22
CA ASP A 202 14.11 -19.45 -9.24
C ASP A 202 13.21 -20.39 -10.03
N LEU A 203 12.37 -21.13 -9.35
CA LEU A 203 11.40 -22.03 -9.99
C LEU A 203 10.34 -21.28 -10.79
N CYS A 204 10.01 -20.04 -10.40
CA CYS A 204 9.07 -19.19 -11.14
C CYS A 204 9.71 -18.59 -12.40
N VAL A 205 10.95 -18.16 -12.28
CA VAL A 205 11.71 -17.50 -13.35
C VAL A 205 12.15 -18.51 -14.42
N GLY A 206 12.56 -19.73 -14.00
CA GLY A 206 13.11 -20.75 -14.90
C GLY A 206 14.38 -20.27 -15.55
N GLU A 207 14.45 -20.36 -16.86
CA GLU A 207 15.62 -19.97 -17.67
C GLU A 207 15.65 -18.48 -18.04
N ARG A 208 14.64 -17.71 -17.66
CA ARG A 208 14.60 -16.26 -17.97
C ARG A 208 15.70 -15.52 -17.18
N THR A 209 16.39 -14.62 -17.85
CA THR A 209 17.48 -13.80 -17.27
C THR A 209 17.08 -12.36 -17.00
N GLU A 210 15.97 -11.90 -17.57
CA GLU A 210 15.52 -10.51 -17.46
C GLU A 210 13.99 -10.39 -17.40
N GLY A 211 13.52 -9.21 -17.01
CA GLY A 211 12.11 -8.85 -16.98
C GLY A 211 11.40 -9.22 -15.66
N PRO A 212 10.07 -9.12 -15.61
CA PRO A 212 9.29 -9.29 -14.39
C PRO A 212 9.44 -10.71 -13.81
N ILE A 213 9.66 -10.80 -12.47
CA ILE A 213 9.65 -12.10 -11.79
C ILE A 213 8.28 -12.75 -11.91
N LEU A 214 7.21 -11.98 -11.71
CA LEU A 214 5.83 -12.47 -11.72
C LEU A 214 5.12 -12.05 -13.01
N LEU A 215 4.84 -13.01 -13.86
CA LEU A 215 4.12 -12.81 -15.12
C LEU A 215 2.62 -13.15 -14.97
N ASN A 216 1.80 -12.62 -15.87
CA ASN A 216 0.39 -13.00 -16.03
C ASN A 216 0.26 -14.47 -16.47
N HIS A 217 -0.98 -14.93 -16.68
CA HIS A 217 -1.21 -16.33 -17.08
C HIS A 217 -0.54 -16.69 -18.40
N ASP A 218 -0.59 -15.78 -19.35
CA ASP A 218 -0.10 -15.98 -20.73
C ASP A 218 1.39 -15.68 -20.87
N ALA A 219 2.07 -15.36 -19.78
CA ALA A 219 3.49 -14.98 -19.74
C ALA A 219 3.87 -13.79 -20.64
N THR A 220 2.90 -12.97 -21.03
CA THR A 220 3.10 -11.83 -21.95
C THR A 220 3.38 -10.52 -21.22
N ALA A 221 2.97 -10.40 -19.99
CA ALA A 221 3.09 -9.17 -19.21
C ALA A 221 3.27 -9.42 -17.72
N ARG A 222 3.66 -8.38 -17.01
CA ARG A 222 3.75 -8.38 -15.55
C ARG A 222 2.37 -8.70 -14.92
N LEU A 223 2.38 -9.51 -13.88
CA LEU A 223 1.16 -9.84 -13.11
C LEU A 223 0.53 -8.57 -12.54
N ASP A 224 -0.76 -8.37 -12.79
CA ASP A 224 -1.51 -7.25 -12.26
C ASP A 224 -1.99 -7.49 -10.82
N ARG A 225 -2.34 -6.40 -10.13
CA ARG A 225 -2.76 -6.43 -8.73
C ARG A 225 -4.05 -7.22 -8.49
N HIS A 226 -4.98 -7.19 -9.44
CA HIS A 226 -6.27 -7.90 -9.30
C HIS A 226 -6.07 -9.40 -9.50
N ALA A 227 -5.25 -9.80 -10.47
CA ALA A 227 -4.86 -11.20 -10.68
C ALA A 227 -4.10 -11.74 -9.45
N ALA A 228 -3.14 -11.00 -8.90
CA ALA A 228 -2.45 -11.37 -7.66
C ALA A 228 -3.42 -11.55 -6.48
N ALA A 229 -4.39 -10.66 -6.32
CA ALA A 229 -5.40 -10.81 -5.27
C ALA A 229 -6.33 -12.01 -5.50
N ARG A 230 -6.62 -12.37 -6.76
CA ARG A 230 -7.37 -13.61 -7.09
C ARG A 230 -6.56 -14.87 -6.75
N ILE A 231 -5.26 -14.87 -7.05
CA ILE A 231 -4.34 -15.97 -6.68
C ILE A 231 -4.37 -16.19 -5.17
N VAL A 232 -4.15 -15.13 -4.38
CA VAL A 232 -4.13 -15.22 -2.91
C VAL A 232 -5.44 -15.76 -2.37
N ARG A 233 -6.59 -15.29 -2.86
CA ARG A 233 -7.91 -15.80 -2.43
C ARG A 233 -8.12 -17.27 -2.80
N ARG A 234 -7.70 -17.68 -3.99
CA ARG A 234 -7.79 -19.07 -4.44
C ARG A 234 -6.93 -20.00 -3.57
N LEU A 235 -5.71 -19.59 -3.26
CA LEU A 235 -4.81 -20.35 -2.39
C LEU A 235 -5.37 -20.48 -0.97
N ALA A 236 -5.91 -19.38 -0.41
CA ALA A 236 -6.55 -19.41 0.91
C ALA A 236 -7.75 -20.37 0.95
N LYS A 237 -8.62 -20.35 -0.08
CA LYS A 237 -9.74 -21.27 -0.19
C LYS A 237 -9.27 -22.73 -0.27
N ARG A 238 -8.21 -23.03 -1.04
CA ARG A 238 -7.62 -24.38 -1.12
C ARG A 238 -6.99 -24.83 0.18
N ALA A 239 -6.49 -23.89 0.97
CA ALA A 239 -5.94 -24.12 2.30
C ALA A 239 -7.02 -24.34 3.38
N GLY A 240 -8.31 -24.28 3.04
CA GLY A 240 -9.41 -24.38 4.01
C GLY A 240 -9.50 -23.17 4.95
N ILE A 241 -9.02 -22.00 4.52
CA ILE A 241 -9.06 -20.77 5.34
C ILE A 241 -10.33 -20.00 5.00
N ASP A 242 -11.28 -19.97 5.93
CA ASP A 242 -12.58 -19.30 5.75
C ASP A 242 -12.49 -17.77 5.88
N LYS A 243 -11.40 -17.26 6.46
CA LYS A 243 -11.15 -15.82 6.60
C LYS A 243 -10.90 -15.18 5.24
N ARG A 244 -11.27 -13.90 5.12
CA ARG A 244 -10.95 -13.10 3.94
C ARG A 244 -9.45 -12.82 3.86
N VAL A 245 -8.72 -13.60 3.09
CA VAL A 245 -7.28 -13.42 2.88
C VAL A 245 -7.01 -12.49 1.69
N THR A 246 -6.16 -11.51 1.92
CA THR A 246 -5.70 -10.52 0.93
C THR A 246 -4.18 -10.43 0.96
N PRO A 247 -3.50 -9.85 -0.05
CA PRO A 247 -2.07 -9.58 0.03
C PRO A 247 -1.66 -8.77 1.27
N HIS A 248 -2.53 -7.90 1.75
CA HIS A 248 -2.30 -7.12 2.97
C HIS A 248 -2.37 -7.99 4.23
N THR A 249 -3.32 -8.93 4.28
CA THR A 249 -3.45 -9.90 5.36
C THR A 249 -2.19 -10.76 5.51
N LEU A 250 -1.59 -11.22 4.39
CA LEU A 250 -0.34 -11.98 4.40
C LEU A 250 0.84 -11.17 4.95
N ARG A 251 0.93 -9.90 4.58
CA ARG A 251 1.95 -9.00 5.14
C ARG A 251 1.74 -8.77 6.65
N HIS A 252 0.49 -8.64 7.11
CA HIS A 252 0.19 -8.57 8.55
C HIS A 252 0.60 -9.85 9.26
N ALA A 253 0.26 -11.02 8.72
CA ALA A 253 0.67 -12.30 9.27
C ALA A 253 2.20 -12.43 9.39
N PHE A 254 2.96 -11.94 8.38
CA PHE A 254 4.41 -11.85 8.46
C PHE A 254 4.88 -10.98 9.63
N ILE A 255 4.28 -9.80 9.81
CA ILE A 255 4.65 -8.87 10.88
C ILE A 255 4.38 -9.51 12.25
N THR A 256 3.19 -10.09 12.43
CA THR A 256 2.81 -10.80 13.67
C THR A 256 3.76 -11.97 13.94
N ALA A 257 4.01 -12.83 12.96
CA ALA A 257 4.93 -13.95 13.09
C ALA A 257 6.38 -13.49 13.43
N ALA A 258 6.81 -12.35 12.92
CA ALA A 258 8.11 -11.77 13.24
C ALA A 258 8.16 -11.28 14.71
N LEU A 259 7.07 -10.70 15.21
CA LEU A 259 6.94 -10.27 16.59
C LEU A 259 6.91 -11.46 17.55
N ASP A 260 6.09 -12.46 17.25
CA ASP A 260 5.97 -13.70 18.05
C ASP A 260 7.30 -14.45 18.12
N ALA A 261 8.10 -14.36 17.04
CA ALA A 261 9.46 -14.91 16.99
C ALA A 261 10.52 -14.03 17.69
N GLY A 262 10.12 -12.94 18.37
CA GLY A 262 11.02 -12.05 19.12
C GLY A 262 11.83 -11.07 18.27
N ALA A 263 11.42 -10.81 17.02
CA ALA A 263 12.09 -9.81 16.20
C ALA A 263 11.79 -8.38 16.72
N PRO A 264 12.81 -7.51 16.93
CA PRO A 264 12.60 -6.18 17.49
C PRO A 264 11.75 -5.30 16.57
N LEU A 265 10.83 -4.52 17.17
CA LEU A 265 10.03 -3.51 16.50
C LEU A 265 10.84 -2.25 16.19
N SER A 266 11.87 -2.27 15.37
CA SER A 266 12.41 -1.00 14.90
C SER A 266 11.54 -0.49 13.73
N SER A 267 10.73 0.50 14.01
CA SER A 267 9.84 1.16 13.03
C SER A 267 10.60 1.98 11.97
N LYS A 268 11.92 2.10 12.08
CA LYS A 268 12.77 2.92 11.21
C LYS A 268 13.83 2.16 10.42
N GLU A 269 14.02 0.86 10.68
CA GLU A 269 15.01 0.07 9.96
C GLU A 269 14.34 -0.85 8.94
N GLY A 270 14.11 -0.29 7.74
CA GLY A 270 14.35 -1.09 6.55
C GLY A 270 15.80 -1.60 6.60
N PRO A 271 16.15 -2.68 5.88
CA PRO A 271 17.51 -3.22 5.89
C PRO A 271 18.50 -2.08 5.66
N CYS A 272 19.43 -1.93 6.63
CA CYS A 272 20.43 -0.90 6.70
C CYS A 272 21.32 -0.94 5.46
N THR A 273 21.21 0.06 4.60
CA THR A 273 22.30 0.49 3.75
C THR A 273 22.69 1.90 4.15
N ARG A 274 23.38 2.04 5.28
CA ARG A 274 24.28 3.18 5.44
C ARG A 274 25.47 2.94 4.51
N ARG A 275 25.69 3.87 3.59
CA ARG A 275 27.01 4.04 2.99
C ARG A 275 28.05 4.13 4.12
N PRO A 276 29.22 3.53 3.99
CA PRO A 276 30.30 3.74 4.94
C PRO A 276 30.71 5.22 4.84
N GLN A 277 30.38 6.02 5.84
CA GLN A 277 31.18 7.19 6.17
C GLN A 277 32.38 6.67 6.96
N ASN A 278 33.55 7.00 6.49
CA ASN A 278 34.78 6.88 7.23
C ASN A 278 34.64 7.57 8.58
N ASP A 279 34.65 6.80 9.64
CA ASP A 279 35.05 7.26 10.96
C ASP A 279 35.80 6.09 11.62
N ASP A 280 37.12 6.24 11.64
CA ASP A 280 37.98 5.59 12.59
C ASP A 280 37.54 6.02 13.98
N GLU A 281 37.00 5.10 14.77
CA GLU A 281 37.27 4.98 16.20
C GLU A 281 36.34 3.95 16.88
N ILE A 282 37.01 3.13 17.73
CA ILE A 282 36.45 2.28 18.78
C ILE A 282 35.80 0.96 18.34
N ARG A 283 36.57 -0.12 18.46
CA ARG A 283 36.10 -1.52 18.42
C ARG A 283 35.30 -1.86 19.66
N PRO A 284 33.98 -2.14 19.51
CA PRO A 284 33.26 -2.98 20.47
C PRO A 284 33.39 -4.45 20.04
N SER A 285 33.37 -5.35 21.03
CA SER A 285 33.38 -6.80 20.91
C SER A 285 32.50 -7.36 19.80
N PRO A 286 32.80 -8.50 19.17
CA PRO A 286 32.00 -9.08 18.11
C PRO A 286 30.64 -9.57 18.66
N ARG A 287 29.61 -8.72 18.55
CA ARG A 287 28.24 -9.17 18.73
C ARG A 287 27.90 -10.00 17.50
N ILE A 288 27.59 -11.28 17.69
CA ILE A 288 27.05 -12.16 16.67
C ILE A 288 25.88 -11.43 15.99
N PRO A 289 25.94 -11.19 14.67
CA PRO A 289 24.86 -10.50 13.96
C PRO A 289 23.58 -11.31 14.11
N ARG A 290 22.53 -10.69 14.68
CA ARG A 290 21.22 -11.34 14.75
C ARG A 290 20.70 -11.60 13.34
N PRO A 291 20.14 -12.80 13.05
CA PRO A 291 19.64 -13.11 11.71
C PRO A 291 18.53 -12.13 11.28
N PRO A 292 18.47 -11.75 10.00
CA PRO A 292 17.43 -10.89 9.48
C PRO A 292 16.03 -11.44 9.77
N ARG A 293 15.05 -10.56 9.99
CA ARG A 293 13.66 -10.91 10.40
C ARG A 293 13.01 -12.02 9.57
N HIS A 294 13.20 -12.01 8.25
CA HIS A 294 12.63 -13.02 7.36
C HIS A 294 13.23 -14.42 7.57
N TYR A 295 14.47 -14.55 8.03
CA TYR A 295 15.04 -15.84 8.45
C TYR A 295 14.39 -16.32 9.75
N ILE A 296 14.16 -15.40 10.70
CA ILE A 296 13.46 -15.69 11.94
C ILE A 296 12.06 -16.19 11.65
N VAL A 297 11.30 -15.50 10.79
CA VAL A 297 9.93 -15.90 10.40
C VAL A 297 9.93 -17.22 9.64
N ALA A 298 10.85 -17.43 8.70
CA ALA A 298 10.94 -18.70 7.97
C ALA A 298 11.22 -19.89 8.90
N THR A 299 12.11 -19.72 9.88
CA THR A 299 12.42 -20.76 10.89
C THR A 299 11.23 -20.98 11.83
N TYR A 300 10.56 -19.92 12.26
CA TYR A 300 9.38 -19.99 13.11
C TYR A 300 8.24 -20.76 12.43
N LEU A 301 7.99 -20.51 11.16
CA LEU A 301 6.95 -21.19 10.38
C LEU A 301 7.33 -22.65 10.06
N ALA A 302 8.61 -22.95 9.79
CA ALA A 302 9.06 -24.31 9.52
C ALA A 302 8.82 -25.29 10.69
N ARG A 303 8.73 -24.78 11.93
CA ARG A 303 8.38 -25.59 13.12
C ARG A 303 6.88 -25.89 13.24
N ALA A 304 6.01 -25.24 12.47
CA ALA A 304 4.56 -25.46 12.47
C ALA A 304 4.12 -26.55 11.48
N THR A 305 4.97 -26.91 10.53
CA THR A 305 4.69 -27.91 9.48
C THR A 305 5.30 -29.28 9.78
N ARG A 306 5.79 -29.49 10.99
CA ARG A 306 6.12 -30.79 11.57
C ARG A 306 4.99 -31.19 12.52
#